data_2f9e6adcdeff8e3aa83380b808e8c8d4
#
_entry.id   2f9e6adcdeff8e3aa83380b808e8c8d4
#
_cell.length_a   1.000
_cell.length_b   1.000
_cell.length_c   1.000
_cell.angle_alpha   90.00
_cell.angle_beta   90.00
_cell.angle_gamma   90.00
#
_symmetry.space_group_name_H-M   'P 1'
#
loop_
_entity.id
_entity.type
_entity.pdbx_description
1 polymer ?
#
loop_
_entity_poly.entity_id
_entity_poly.type
_entity_poly.pdbx_seq_one_letter_code
_entity_poly.pdbx_strand_id
1 'polypeptide(L)'
;MKESKYKKELAEFDVEKAFKTEEVMDMLKKQPKRNFTESVDVAVKLGIDPKKSDQNVRGSLTLPNSLGKQITIAAFAEGDKADEAKKAGADIIGSDDLIEKYKDGNIDFDVAVTTPALMKTVSKLAKVLGPKGLMPNPKSGTVTENIEKAVKDLKHGQVIFKAEQQGIIQGTIANSGMDNAQITENLNSFIAELKRLKPASSKGIYLQDIYLSTSMGPGYRIDVSQFWDIEDWRCNSLISFIDSFMTSSLRIYI
;
A
#
# COMPACT_ATOMS: atom_id res chain seq x y z
N MET A 1 15.25 34.43 -4.91
CA MET A 1 14.05 33.56 -4.85
C MET A 1 13.73 33.27 -3.40
N LYS A 2 12.51 33.55 -2.92
CA LYS A 2 12.12 33.18 -1.55
C LYS A 2 12.06 31.64 -1.49
N GLU A 3 12.86 31.03 -0.64
CA GLU A 3 12.76 29.60 -0.37
C GLU A 3 11.35 29.27 0.12
N SER A 4 10.76 28.19 -0.44
CA SER A 4 9.45 27.74 -0.01
C SER A 4 9.51 27.32 1.45
N LYS A 5 8.42 27.52 2.21
CA LYS A 5 8.32 27.08 3.62
C LYS A 5 8.69 25.61 3.78
N TYR A 6 8.33 24.77 2.79
CA TYR A 6 8.64 23.35 2.72
C TYR A 6 10.16 23.06 2.71
N LYS A 7 10.96 23.85 1.97
CA LYS A 7 12.43 23.67 1.97
C LYS A 7 13.08 23.98 3.31
N LYS A 8 12.52 24.94 4.07
CA LYS A 8 13.01 25.27 5.41
C LYS A 8 12.70 24.16 6.40
N GLU A 9 11.49 23.60 6.32
CA GLU A 9 11.07 22.46 7.14
C GLU A 9 11.92 21.21 6.86
N LEU A 10 12.23 20.95 5.57
CA LEU A 10 13.11 19.83 5.17
C LEU A 10 14.56 20.00 5.64
N ALA A 11 15.06 21.22 5.73
CA ALA A 11 16.44 21.48 6.14
C ALA A 11 16.71 21.19 7.63
N GLU A 12 15.66 21.13 8.46
CA GLU A 12 15.75 20.82 9.88
C GLU A 12 15.75 19.30 10.17
N PHE A 13 15.41 18.47 9.15
CA PHE A 13 15.29 17.02 9.32
C PHE A 13 16.35 16.26 8.53
N ASP A 14 17.06 15.41 9.24
CA ASP A 14 18.02 14.48 8.63
C ASP A 14 17.24 13.29 8.05
N VAL A 15 17.02 13.31 6.73
CA VAL A 15 16.20 12.34 6.00
C VAL A 15 16.84 10.94 5.98
N GLU A 16 18.16 10.85 6.18
CA GLU A 16 18.91 9.59 6.15
C GLU A 16 18.84 8.82 7.47
N LYS A 17 18.53 9.51 8.56
CA LYS A 17 18.48 8.89 9.88
C LYS A 17 17.27 7.99 10.02
N ALA A 18 17.48 6.76 10.49
CA ALA A 18 16.40 5.86 10.88
C ALA A 18 15.88 6.21 12.28
N PHE A 19 14.57 6.34 12.42
CA PHE A 19 13.88 6.69 13.66
C PHE A 19 13.04 5.53 14.16
N LYS A 20 12.76 5.50 15.44
CA LYS A 20 11.78 4.56 16.00
C LYS A 20 10.37 4.94 15.59
N THR A 21 9.48 3.96 15.49
CA THR A 21 8.09 4.15 15.06
C THR A 21 7.39 5.24 15.88
N GLU A 22 7.57 5.21 17.22
CA GLU A 22 6.97 6.19 18.14
C GLU A 22 7.46 7.63 17.88
N GLU A 23 8.76 7.79 17.66
CA GLU A 23 9.37 9.10 17.34
C GLU A 23 8.82 9.66 16.03
N VAL A 24 8.67 8.80 15.00
CA VAL A 24 8.09 9.19 13.72
C VAL A 24 6.65 9.65 13.88
N MET A 25 5.83 8.92 14.66
CA MET A 25 4.44 9.32 14.93
C MET A 25 4.35 10.70 15.60
N ASP A 26 5.24 10.98 16.55
CA ASP A 26 5.29 12.29 17.21
C ASP A 26 5.76 13.39 16.24
N MET A 27 6.70 13.09 15.34
CA MET A 27 7.15 14.03 14.31
C MET A 27 6.04 14.35 13.31
N LEU A 28 5.26 13.34 12.89
CA LEU A 28 4.11 13.54 12.00
C LEU A 28 3.06 14.47 12.60
N LYS A 29 2.81 14.37 13.91
CA LYS A 29 1.86 15.26 14.63
C LYS A 29 2.38 16.66 14.88
N LYS A 30 3.70 16.84 15.00
CA LYS A 30 4.34 18.15 15.18
C LYS A 30 4.38 18.99 13.91
N GLN A 31 4.08 18.38 12.75
CA GLN A 31 4.03 19.12 11.50
C GLN A 31 2.98 20.23 11.54
N PRO A 32 3.20 21.35 10.83
CA PRO A 32 2.24 22.45 10.81
C PRO A 32 0.91 21.96 10.20
N LYS A 33 -0.17 22.16 10.97
CA LYS A 33 -1.51 21.77 10.56
C LYS A 33 -1.89 22.48 9.24
N ARG A 34 -2.37 21.72 8.30
CA ARG A 34 -2.92 22.22 7.02
C ARG A 34 -4.43 22.43 7.14
N ASN A 35 -5.01 23.07 6.14
CA ASN A 35 -6.45 23.36 6.10
C ASN A 35 -7.29 22.12 5.72
N PHE A 36 -6.67 20.97 5.51
CA PHE A 36 -7.31 19.71 5.17
C PHE A 36 -6.70 18.55 5.99
N THR A 37 -7.47 17.49 6.13
CA THR A 37 -6.98 16.27 6.78
C THR A 37 -6.01 15.57 5.84
N GLU A 38 -4.73 15.52 6.22
CA GLU A 38 -3.70 14.84 5.45
C GLU A 38 -3.82 13.32 5.60
N SER A 39 -3.51 12.58 4.56
CA SER A 39 -3.30 11.13 4.65
C SER A 39 -1.88 10.82 5.12
N VAL A 40 -1.72 9.71 5.82
CA VAL A 40 -0.43 9.14 6.18
C VAL A 40 -0.17 7.98 5.24
N ASP A 41 0.85 8.13 4.41
CA ASP A 41 1.22 7.15 3.40
C ASP A 41 2.49 6.41 3.83
N VAL A 42 2.51 5.12 3.56
CA VAL A 42 3.67 4.26 3.78
C VAL A 42 4.28 3.86 2.45
N ALA A 43 5.60 3.92 2.35
CA ALA A 43 6.36 3.38 1.24
C ALA A 43 7.35 2.34 1.77
N VAL A 44 7.20 1.10 1.32
CA VAL A 44 8.04 -0.03 1.74
C VAL A 44 8.85 -0.50 0.56
N LYS A 45 10.17 -0.46 0.70
CA LYS A 45 11.09 -1.01 -0.28
C LYS A 45 11.34 -2.48 0.03
N LEU A 46 11.03 -3.33 -0.93
CA LEU A 46 11.19 -4.78 -0.83
C LEU A 46 12.42 -5.26 -1.62
N GLY A 47 13.09 -6.28 -1.10
CA GLY A 47 14.18 -6.98 -1.77
C GLY A 47 13.67 -8.01 -2.79
N ILE A 48 12.89 -7.53 -3.77
CA ILE A 48 12.32 -8.34 -4.85
C ILE A 48 12.76 -7.83 -6.22
N ASP A 49 12.74 -8.71 -7.22
CA ASP A 49 12.91 -8.35 -8.62
C ASP A 49 11.56 -8.37 -9.37
N PRO A 50 10.89 -7.20 -9.52
CA PRO A 50 9.55 -7.14 -10.10
C PRO A 50 9.48 -7.51 -11.58
N LYS A 51 10.62 -7.60 -12.26
CA LYS A 51 10.72 -8.08 -13.65
C LYS A 51 10.35 -9.55 -13.77
N LYS A 52 10.53 -10.30 -12.69
CA LYS A 52 10.13 -11.72 -12.62
C LYS A 52 8.68 -11.81 -12.20
N SER A 53 7.86 -12.48 -12.99
CA SER A 53 6.42 -12.66 -12.71
C SER A 53 6.14 -13.30 -11.35
N ASP A 54 7.04 -14.18 -10.89
CA ASP A 54 6.92 -14.92 -9.64
C ASP A 54 7.19 -14.05 -8.40
N GLN A 55 7.90 -12.92 -8.56
CA GLN A 55 8.23 -11.99 -7.49
C GLN A 55 7.33 -10.75 -7.46
N ASN A 56 6.28 -10.72 -8.27
CA ASN A 56 5.36 -9.60 -8.30
C ASN A 56 4.35 -9.70 -7.15
N VAL A 57 4.58 -8.93 -6.08
CA VAL A 57 3.72 -8.88 -4.91
C VAL A 57 2.53 -7.98 -5.18
N ARG A 58 1.33 -8.52 -4.98
CA ARG A 58 0.05 -7.80 -5.05
C ARG A 58 -0.87 -8.39 -4.01
N GLY A 59 -1.62 -7.53 -3.34
CA GLY A 59 -2.58 -7.97 -2.34
C GLY A 59 -3.54 -6.87 -1.95
N SER A 60 -4.40 -7.22 -1.02
CA SER A 60 -5.30 -6.29 -0.36
C SER A 60 -5.33 -6.62 1.13
N LEU A 61 -5.42 -5.58 1.92
CA LEU A 61 -5.51 -5.68 3.38
C LEU A 61 -6.67 -4.83 3.86
N THR A 62 -7.53 -5.39 4.69
CA THR A 62 -8.51 -4.62 5.45
C THR A 62 -7.83 -4.13 6.71
N LEU A 63 -7.70 -2.81 6.84
CA LEU A 63 -7.08 -2.19 8.00
C LEU A 63 -7.96 -2.36 9.25
N PRO A 64 -7.38 -2.60 10.43
CA PRO A 64 -8.16 -2.69 11.69
C PRO A 64 -8.86 -1.37 12.00
N ASN A 65 -8.20 -0.23 11.73
CA ASN A 65 -8.77 1.10 11.92
C ASN A 65 -9.10 1.72 10.57
N SER A 66 -10.37 2.00 10.33
CA SER A 66 -10.87 2.55 9.06
C SER A 66 -10.30 3.94 8.79
N LEU A 67 -9.94 4.19 7.52
CA LEU A 67 -9.42 5.48 7.06
C LEU A 67 -10.46 6.60 7.05
N GLY A 68 -11.76 6.29 7.17
CA GLY A 68 -12.84 7.27 7.06
C GLY A 68 -12.97 7.93 5.69
N LYS A 69 -12.26 7.42 4.67
CA LYS A 69 -12.36 7.93 3.29
C LYS A 69 -13.61 7.34 2.64
N GLN A 70 -14.44 8.19 2.08
CA GLN A 70 -15.56 7.75 1.23
C GLN A 70 -14.98 7.32 -0.12
N ILE A 71 -15.17 6.04 -0.45
CA ILE A 71 -14.71 5.44 -1.71
C ILE A 71 -15.94 5.15 -2.56
N THR A 72 -15.93 5.63 -3.80
CA THR A 72 -17.00 5.33 -4.77
C THR A 72 -16.74 3.95 -5.39
N ILE A 73 -17.65 3.00 -5.16
CA ILE A 73 -17.51 1.62 -5.60
C ILE A 73 -18.43 1.34 -6.78
N ALA A 74 -17.83 0.88 -7.90
CA ALA A 74 -18.57 0.36 -9.05
C ALA A 74 -18.64 -1.16 -8.99
N ALA A 75 -19.85 -1.72 -8.94
CA ALA A 75 -20.09 -3.16 -8.96
C ALA A 75 -20.61 -3.59 -10.35
N PHE A 76 -19.80 -4.41 -11.03
CA PHE A 76 -20.21 -5.05 -12.28
C PHE A 76 -20.87 -6.38 -11.95
N ALA A 77 -22.21 -6.39 -11.90
CA ALA A 77 -23.01 -7.55 -11.53
C ALA A 77 -24.34 -7.58 -12.31
N GLU A 78 -24.88 -8.77 -12.51
CA GLU A 78 -26.15 -9.01 -13.19
C GLU A 78 -27.13 -9.77 -12.28
N GLY A 79 -28.43 -9.52 -12.47
CA GLY A 79 -29.52 -10.22 -11.78
C GLY A 79 -29.45 -10.04 -10.27
N ASP A 80 -29.66 -11.14 -9.53
CA ASP A 80 -29.71 -11.17 -8.06
C ASP A 80 -28.47 -10.56 -7.39
N LYS A 81 -27.30 -10.71 -8.01
CA LYS A 81 -26.01 -10.17 -7.52
C LYS A 81 -25.95 -8.64 -7.61
N ALA A 82 -26.69 -8.03 -8.54
CA ALA A 82 -26.82 -6.58 -8.59
C ALA A 82 -27.64 -6.05 -7.41
N ASP A 83 -28.67 -6.77 -6.99
CA ASP A 83 -29.47 -6.39 -5.83
C ASP A 83 -28.69 -6.61 -4.51
N GLU A 84 -27.85 -7.64 -4.41
CA GLU A 84 -26.91 -7.81 -3.31
C GLU A 84 -25.92 -6.64 -3.23
N ALA A 85 -25.37 -6.21 -4.37
CA ALA A 85 -24.48 -5.05 -4.43
C ALA A 85 -25.15 -3.75 -3.97
N LYS A 86 -26.43 -3.55 -4.32
CA LYS A 86 -27.26 -2.42 -3.84
C LYS A 86 -27.44 -2.46 -2.33
N LYS A 87 -27.77 -3.61 -1.78
CA LYS A 87 -27.94 -3.80 -0.33
C LYS A 87 -26.64 -3.58 0.44
N ALA A 88 -25.51 -3.96 -0.15
CA ALA A 88 -24.17 -3.72 0.42
C ALA A 88 -23.74 -2.25 0.32
N GLY A 89 -24.45 -1.45 -0.50
CA GLY A 89 -24.21 -0.02 -0.64
C GLY A 89 -23.21 0.35 -1.75
N ALA A 90 -23.06 -0.45 -2.80
CA ALA A 90 -22.32 -0.02 -3.97
C ALA A 90 -22.98 1.20 -4.63
N ASP A 91 -22.16 2.18 -5.07
CA ASP A 91 -22.65 3.45 -5.56
C ASP A 91 -23.08 3.36 -7.02
N ILE A 92 -22.36 2.62 -7.82
CA ILE A 92 -22.60 2.42 -9.25
C ILE A 92 -22.75 0.94 -9.52
N ILE A 93 -23.89 0.54 -10.10
CA ILE A 93 -24.19 -0.87 -10.34
C ILE A 93 -24.72 -1.02 -11.77
N GLY A 94 -24.22 -2.02 -12.47
CA GLY A 94 -24.67 -2.34 -13.82
C GLY A 94 -23.77 -3.37 -14.49
N SER A 95 -24.10 -3.70 -15.75
CA SER A 95 -23.34 -4.64 -16.57
C SER A 95 -22.86 -3.99 -17.87
N ASP A 96 -23.48 -4.32 -18.99
CA ASP A 96 -23.06 -3.82 -20.32
C ASP A 96 -23.27 -2.31 -20.49
N ASP A 97 -24.31 -1.73 -19.86
CA ASP A 97 -24.58 -0.29 -19.91
C ASP A 97 -23.42 0.55 -19.33
N LEU A 98 -22.82 0.08 -18.23
CA LEU A 98 -21.66 0.74 -17.64
C LEU A 98 -20.42 0.59 -18.53
N ILE A 99 -20.28 -0.54 -19.21
CA ILE A 99 -19.16 -0.77 -20.10
C ILE A 99 -19.21 0.20 -21.30
N GLU A 100 -20.39 0.46 -21.84
CA GLU A 100 -20.56 1.45 -22.89
C GLU A 100 -20.27 2.86 -22.41
N LYS A 101 -20.77 3.24 -21.24
CA LYS A 101 -20.55 4.55 -20.62
C LYS A 101 -19.06 4.83 -20.37
N TYR A 102 -18.28 3.81 -19.94
CA TYR A 102 -16.88 4.00 -19.55
C TYR A 102 -15.88 3.74 -20.70
N LYS A 103 -16.32 3.35 -21.90
CA LYS A 103 -15.47 3.25 -23.09
C LYS A 103 -14.79 4.58 -23.42
N ASP A 104 -15.48 5.70 -23.19
CA ASP A 104 -14.99 7.04 -23.48
C ASP A 104 -13.97 7.57 -22.46
N GLY A 105 -13.68 6.81 -21.41
CA GLY A 105 -12.61 7.11 -20.45
C GLY A 105 -13.02 8.01 -19.27
N ASN A 106 -14.26 8.45 -19.18
CA ASN A 106 -14.79 9.19 -18.04
C ASN A 106 -15.15 8.22 -16.92
N ILE A 107 -14.25 8.04 -15.96
CA ILE A 107 -14.41 7.10 -14.83
C ILE A 107 -14.74 7.92 -13.57
N ASP A 108 -15.89 7.64 -12.96
CA ASP A 108 -16.41 8.31 -11.77
C ASP A 108 -16.36 7.43 -10.51
N PHE A 109 -15.51 6.39 -10.49
CA PHE A 109 -15.37 5.49 -9.35
C PHE A 109 -13.90 5.25 -8.99
N ASP A 110 -13.67 4.90 -7.72
CA ASP A 110 -12.33 4.63 -7.17
C ASP A 110 -11.95 3.14 -7.22
N VAL A 111 -12.94 2.25 -7.09
CA VAL A 111 -12.71 0.79 -7.08
C VAL A 111 -13.79 0.08 -7.88
N ALA A 112 -13.37 -0.90 -8.68
CA ALA A 112 -14.27 -1.76 -9.43
C ALA A 112 -14.31 -3.17 -8.82
N VAL A 113 -15.52 -3.68 -8.56
CA VAL A 113 -15.77 -5.06 -8.12
C VAL A 113 -16.55 -5.78 -9.21
N THR A 114 -16.21 -7.02 -9.50
CA THR A 114 -16.88 -7.82 -10.52
C THR A 114 -17.04 -9.28 -10.12
N THR A 115 -18.01 -9.92 -10.75
CA THR A 115 -18.12 -11.41 -10.68
C THR A 115 -17.16 -12.05 -11.69
N PRO A 116 -16.69 -13.29 -11.43
CA PRO A 116 -15.86 -14.03 -12.38
C PRO A 116 -16.52 -14.19 -13.76
N ALA A 117 -17.85 -14.30 -13.80
CA ALA A 117 -18.63 -14.45 -15.03
C ALA A 117 -18.50 -13.21 -15.95
N LEU A 118 -18.60 -12.00 -15.38
CA LEU A 118 -18.53 -10.74 -16.10
C LEU A 118 -17.10 -10.26 -16.38
N MET A 119 -16.09 -10.94 -15.87
CA MET A 119 -14.70 -10.55 -16.08
C MET A 119 -14.33 -10.48 -17.57
N LYS A 120 -14.92 -11.34 -18.41
CA LYS A 120 -14.72 -11.31 -19.87
C LYS A 120 -15.22 -10.01 -20.50
N THR A 121 -16.37 -9.53 -20.02
CA THR A 121 -17.02 -8.30 -20.51
C THR A 121 -16.26 -7.07 -20.01
N VAL A 122 -15.88 -7.04 -18.74
CA VAL A 122 -15.06 -5.97 -18.13
C VAL A 122 -13.66 -5.90 -18.76
N SER A 123 -13.13 -7.01 -19.28
CA SER A 123 -11.84 -7.03 -20.00
C SER A 123 -11.85 -6.15 -21.25
N LYS A 124 -13.01 -5.83 -21.83
CA LYS A 124 -13.13 -4.88 -22.94
C LYS A 124 -12.71 -3.45 -22.53
N LEU A 125 -12.88 -3.13 -21.23
CA LEU A 125 -12.44 -1.86 -20.63
C LEU A 125 -10.97 -1.87 -20.16
N ALA A 126 -10.23 -2.97 -20.33
CA ALA A 126 -8.86 -3.10 -19.84
C ALA A 126 -7.92 -2.00 -20.37
N LYS A 127 -8.17 -1.49 -21.57
CA LYS A 127 -7.38 -0.38 -22.15
C LYS A 127 -7.55 0.93 -21.39
N VAL A 128 -8.72 1.13 -20.75
CA VAL A 128 -9.06 2.34 -19.99
C VAL A 128 -8.77 2.16 -18.51
N LEU A 129 -9.19 1.03 -17.92
CA LEU A 129 -9.03 0.74 -16.49
C LEU A 129 -7.60 0.33 -16.12
N GLY A 130 -6.87 -0.32 -17.04
CA GLY A 130 -5.52 -0.81 -16.80
C GLY A 130 -4.52 0.28 -16.42
N PRO A 131 -4.34 1.34 -17.22
CA PRO A 131 -3.43 2.44 -16.90
C PRO A 131 -3.76 3.17 -15.61
N LYS A 132 -5.07 3.28 -15.27
CA LYS A 132 -5.54 3.90 -14.04
C LYS A 132 -5.42 2.99 -12.80
N GLY A 133 -5.06 1.71 -12.96
CA GLY A 133 -4.94 0.77 -11.87
C GLY A 133 -6.26 0.24 -11.31
N LEU A 134 -7.39 0.57 -11.95
CA LEU A 134 -8.76 0.25 -11.50
C LEU A 134 -9.27 -1.11 -12.02
N MET A 135 -8.43 -1.87 -12.73
CA MET A 135 -8.82 -3.17 -13.26
C MET A 135 -9.03 -4.18 -12.14
N PRO A 136 -10.22 -4.82 -12.04
CA PRO A 136 -10.47 -5.87 -11.05
C PRO A 136 -9.50 -7.04 -11.20
N ASN A 137 -9.03 -7.56 -10.05
CA ASN A 137 -8.08 -8.68 -10.02
C ASN A 137 -8.47 -9.68 -8.92
N PRO A 138 -8.45 -11.01 -9.20
CA PRO A 138 -8.70 -12.02 -8.19
C PRO A 138 -7.75 -11.95 -6.99
N LYS A 139 -6.46 -11.59 -7.23
CA LYS A 139 -5.45 -11.48 -6.16
C LYS A 139 -5.70 -10.33 -5.19
N SER A 140 -6.41 -9.29 -5.61
CA SER A 140 -6.80 -8.16 -4.76
C SER A 140 -8.20 -8.32 -4.17
N GLY A 141 -8.85 -9.49 -4.36
CA GLY A 141 -10.19 -9.74 -3.81
C GLY A 141 -11.33 -8.98 -4.49
N THR A 142 -11.04 -8.22 -5.56
CA THR A 142 -12.04 -7.43 -6.30
C THR A 142 -12.82 -8.24 -7.34
N VAL A 143 -12.41 -9.49 -7.59
CA VAL A 143 -13.15 -10.46 -8.40
C VAL A 143 -13.63 -11.57 -7.48
N THR A 144 -14.90 -11.58 -7.12
CA THR A 144 -15.46 -12.52 -6.18
C THR A 144 -16.92 -12.85 -6.52
N GLU A 145 -17.39 -14.02 -6.09
CA GLU A 145 -18.79 -14.39 -6.18
C GLU A 145 -19.63 -13.71 -5.08
N ASN A 146 -19.01 -13.41 -3.94
CA ASN A 146 -19.67 -12.76 -2.81
C ASN A 146 -19.41 -11.25 -2.83
N ILE A 147 -20.22 -10.52 -3.62
CA ILE A 147 -20.08 -9.08 -3.83
C ILE A 147 -20.39 -8.30 -2.55
N GLU A 148 -21.35 -8.77 -1.76
CA GLU A 148 -21.77 -8.11 -0.51
C GLU A 148 -20.58 -7.95 0.45
N LYS A 149 -19.83 -9.03 0.66
CA LYS A 149 -18.65 -9.02 1.53
C LYS A 149 -17.57 -8.09 0.99
N ALA A 150 -17.25 -8.18 -0.30
CA ALA A 150 -16.21 -7.37 -0.92
C ALA A 150 -16.54 -5.86 -0.84
N VAL A 151 -17.78 -5.47 -1.07
CA VAL A 151 -18.21 -4.07 -0.97
C VAL A 151 -18.14 -3.58 0.48
N LYS A 152 -18.52 -4.42 1.46
CA LYS A 152 -18.39 -4.07 2.88
C LYS A 152 -16.93 -3.90 3.29
N ASP A 153 -16.04 -4.83 2.90
CA ASP A 153 -14.62 -4.78 3.22
C ASP A 153 -13.95 -3.54 2.61
N LEU A 154 -14.29 -3.19 1.37
CA LEU A 154 -13.83 -1.96 0.72
C LEU A 154 -14.30 -0.69 1.46
N LYS A 155 -15.55 -0.63 1.89
CA LYS A 155 -16.08 0.48 2.69
C LYS A 155 -15.46 0.56 4.09
N HIS A 156 -15.05 -0.55 4.66
CA HIS A 156 -14.30 -0.60 5.92
C HIS A 156 -12.84 -0.15 5.80
N GLY A 157 -12.36 0.20 4.61
CA GLY A 157 -11.01 0.73 4.42
C GLY A 157 -10.02 -0.33 3.98
N GLN A 158 -10.43 -1.23 3.08
CA GLN A 158 -9.51 -2.14 2.42
C GLN A 158 -8.53 -1.37 1.54
N VAL A 159 -7.23 -1.54 1.78
CA VAL A 159 -6.14 -0.99 0.98
C VAL A 159 -5.66 -2.03 -0.01
N ILE A 160 -5.70 -1.68 -1.28
CA ILE A 160 -5.16 -2.50 -2.36
C ILE A 160 -3.76 -2.00 -2.67
N PHE A 161 -2.79 -2.90 -2.67
CA PHE A 161 -1.41 -2.55 -2.95
C PHE A 161 -0.79 -3.45 -4.02
N LYS A 162 0.20 -2.90 -4.71
CA LYS A 162 0.93 -3.56 -5.79
C LYS A 162 2.37 -3.13 -5.78
N ALA A 163 3.30 -4.08 -5.94
CA ALA A 163 4.70 -3.76 -6.13
C ALA A 163 4.91 -3.04 -7.48
N GLU A 164 5.62 -1.91 -7.43
CA GLU A 164 6.06 -1.16 -8.60
C GLU A 164 7.30 -1.79 -9.25
N GLN A 165 7.72 -1.23 -10.38
CA GLN A 165 8.90 -1.72 -11.13
C GLN A 165 10.21 -1.61 -10.34
N GLN A 166 10.26 -0.79 -9.30
CA GLN A 166 11.44 -0.62 -8.44
C GLN A 166 11.40 -1.49 -7.18
N GLY A 167 10.37 -2.36 -7.03
CA GLY A 167 10.18 -3.16 -5.83
C GLY A 167 9.64 -2.39 -4.64
N ILE A 168 9.06 -1.21 -4.86
CA ILE A 168 8.45 -0.38 -3.82
C ILE A 168 6.96 -0.66 -3.80
N ILE A 169 6.41 -0.81 -2.59
CA ILE A 169 4.97 -0.87 -2.34
C ILE A 169 4.57 0.40 -1.61
N GLN A 170 3.52 1.04 -2.11
CA GLN A 170 2.96 2.24 -1.52
C GLN A 170 1.51 2.00 -1.13
N GLY A 171 1.08 2.66 -0.06
CA GLY A 171 -0.31 2.61 0.39
C GLY A 171 -0.60 3.63 1.47
N THR A 172 -1.85 4.09 1.54
CA THR A 172 -2.34 4.94 2.60
C THR A 172 -2.77 4.08 3.78
N ILE A 173 -2.23 4.33 4.96
CA ILE A 173 -2.50 3.53 6.17
C ILE A 173 -3.31 4.27 7.22
N ALA A 174 -3.32 5.60 7.19
CA ALA A 174 -4.00 6.40 8.20
C ALA A 174 -4.34 7.82 7.69
N ASN A 175 -5.07 8.55 8.49
CA ASN A 175 -5.29 9.98 8.34
C ASN A 175 -4.65 10.73 9.52
N SER A 176 -4.23 11.97 9.31
CA SER A 176 -3.60 12.83 10.34
C SER A 176 -4.49 13.09 11.57
N GLY A 177 -5.78 12.81 11.48
CA GLY A 177 -6.73 12.91 12.59
C GLY A 177 -6.79 11.70 13.51
N MET A 178 -6.11 10.59 13.17
CA MET A 178 -6.10 9.35 13.95
C MET A 178 -5.09 9.42 15.11
N ASP A 179 -5.31 8.58 16.13
CA ASP A 179 -4.39 8.45 17.24
C ASP A 179 -3.12 7.67 16.85
N ASN A 180 -1.98 7.97 17.52
CA ASN A 180 -0.71 7.30 17.27
C ASN A 180 -0.84 5.77 17.40
N ALA A 181 -1.59 5.28 18.39
CA ALA A 181 -1.81 3.86 18.59
C ALA A 181 -2.50 3.20 17.38
N GLN A 182 -3.54 3.85 16.83
CA GLN A 182 -4.26 3.38 15.66
C GLN A 182 -3.39 3.35 14.40
N ILE A 183 -2.55 4.39 14.21
CA ILE A 183 -1.62 4.45 13.07
C ILE A 183 -0.58 3.34 13.18
N THR A 184 -0.03 3.11 14.38
CA THR A 184 0.94 2.04 14.63
C THR A 184 0.34 0.65 14.42
N GLU A 185 -0.91 0.43 14.85
CA GLU A 185 -1.62 -0.82 14.65
C GLU A 185 -1.87 -1.10 13.17
N ASN A 186 -2.30 -0.09 12.41
CA ASN A 186 -2.47 -0.20 10.96
C ASN A 186 -1.14 -0.48 10.26
N LEU A 187 -0.05 0.20 10.65
CA LEU A 187 1.29 -0.03 10.11
C LEU A 187 1.75 -1.46 10.37
N ASN A 188 1.60 -1.95 11.60
CA ASN A 188 1.98 -3.32 11.97
C ASN A 188 1.20 -4.35 11.15
N SER A 189 -0.10 -4.14 10.98
CA SER A 189 -0.96 -5.02 10.17
C SER A 189 -0.55 -5.02 8.71
N PHE A 190 -0.17 -3.85 8.16
CA PHE A 190 0.32 -3.73 6.79
C PHE A 190 1.64 -4.47 6.59
N ILE A 191 2.59 -4.32 7.50
CA ILE A 191 3.88 -5.01 7.43
C ILE A 191 3.72 -6.52 7.61
N ALA A 192 2.84 -6.96 8.53
CA ALA A 192 2.56 -8.38 8.73
C ALA A 192 1.98 -9.03 7.45
N GLU A 193 1.07 -8.34 6.77
CA GLU A 193 0.53 -8.84 5.50
C GLU A 193 1.60 -8.89 4.39
N LEU A 194 2.48 -7.89 4.31
CA LEU A 194 3.59 -7.93 3.37
C LEU A 194 4.52 -9.12 3.62
N LYS A 195 4.83 -9.43 4.88
CA LYS A 195 5.62 -10.60 5.24
C LYS A 195 4.92 -11.90 4.85
N ARG A 196 3.61 -11.99 5.05
CA ARG A 196 2.80 -13.15 4.65
C ARG A 196 2.85 -13.40 3.14
N LEU A 197 2.93 -12.33 2.35
CA LEU A 197 2.99 -12.38 0.89
C LEU A 197 4.41 -12.54 0.34
N LYS A 198 5.43 -12.76 1.19
CA LYS A 198 6.82 -12.96 0.76
C LYS A 198 6.91 -14.11 -0.25
N PRO A 199 7.39 -13.88 -1.49
CA PRO A 199 7.58 -14.94 -2.46
C PRO A 199 8.69 -15.91 -2.02
N ALA A 200 8.49 -17.21 -2.20
CA ALA A 200 9.51 -18.21 -1.91
C ALA A 200 10.80 -18.04 -2.76
N SER A 201 10.69 -17.40 -3.92
CA SER A 201 11.80 -17.10 -4.82
C SER A 201 12.61 -15.85 -4.42
N SER A 202 12.16 -15.07 -3.43
CA SER A 202 12.89 -13.91 -2.91
C SER A 202 14.04 -14.38 -2.02
N LYS A 203 15.28 -14.01 -2.39
CA LYS A 203 16.49 -14.32 -1.63
C LYS A 203 16.99 -13.05 -0.92
N GLY A 204 17.50 -13.24 0.30
CA GLY A 204 18.07 -12.14 1.09
C GLY A 204 17.04 -11.39 1.93
N ILE A 205 17.37 -10.14 2.28
CA ILE A 205 16.54 -9.28 3.14
C ILE A 205 15.31 -8.84 2.34
N TYR A 206 14.13 -9.23 2.81
CA TYR A 206 12.86 -8.91 2.14
C TYR A 206 12.41 -7.48 2.38
N LEU A 207 12.38 -7.02 3.64
CA LEU A 207 12.08 -5.63 4.01
C LEU A 207 13.39 -4.85 4.08
N GLN A 208 13.63 -3.97 3.11
CA GLN A 208 14.86 -3.16 3.05
C GLN A 208 14.69 -1.85 3.80
N ASP A 209 13.71 -1.05 3.40
CA ASP A 209 13.46 0.27 3.99
C ASP A 209 11.96 0.51 4.11
N ILE A 210 11.56 1.24 5.16
CA ILE A 210 10.19 1.66 5.40
C ILE A 210 10.21 3.18 5.61
N TYR A 211 9.37 3.89 4.87
CA TYR A 211 9.20 5.32 4.98
C TYR A 211 7.74 5.65 5.28
N LEU A 212 7.53 6.59 6.19
CA LEU A 212 6.23 7.20 6.43
C LEU A 212 6.27 8.67 6.07
N SER A 213 5.22 9.15 5.44
CA SER A 213 5.06 10.55 5.08
C SER A 213 3.61 10.98 5.23
N THR A 214 3.39 12.27 5.49
CA THR A 214 2.08 12.89 5.27
C THR A 214 2.00 13.44 3.85
N SER A 215 0.79 13.73 3.36
CA SER A 215 0.58 14.22 1.98
C SER A 215 1.46 15.41 1.60
N MET A 216 1.75 16.31 2.56
CA MET A 216 2.55 17.53 2.33
C MET A 216 3.80 17.58 3.21
N GLY A 217 4.08 16.54 3.98
CA GLY A 217 5.23 16.46 4.88
C GLY A 217 6.44 15.77 4.28
N PRO A 218 7.58 15.78 4.99
CA PRO A 218 8.75 15.01 4.62
C PRO A 218 8.53 13.52 4.87
N GLY A 219 9.31 12.68 4.18
CA GLY A 219 9.35 11.25 4.42
C GLY A 219 10.33 10.90 5.54
N TYR A 220 9.85 10.17 6.55
CA TYR A 220 10.66 9.70 7.68
C TYR A 220 10.99 8.23 7.49
N ARG A 221 12.27 7.90 7.59
CA ARG A 221 12.74 6.52 7.55
C ARG A 221 12.54 5.86 8.91
N ILE A 222 11.88 4.70 8.92
CA ILE A 222 11.66 3.89 10.12
C ILE A 222 12.77 2.85 10.22
N ASP A 223 13.21 2.57 11.45
CA ASP A 223 14.11 1.47 11.72
C ASP A 223 13.41 0.13 11.50
N VAL A 224 13.85 -0.58 10.45
CA VAL A 224 13.29 -1.85 10.03
C VAL A 224 13.59 -2.98 11.03
N SER A 225 14.62 -2.81 11.88
CA SER A 225 15.00 -3.83 12.87
C SER A 225 13.87 -4.18 13.84
N GLN A 226 12.94 -3.25 14.08
CA GLN A 226 11.76 -3.46 14.93
C GLN A 226 10.76 -4.48 14.34
N PHE A 227 10.83 -4.71 13.04
CA PHE A 227 9.92 -5.59 12.31
C PHE A 227 10.56 -6.90 11.84
N TRP A 228 11.84 -7.12 12.13
CA TRP A 228 12.50 -8.36 11.72
C TRP A 228 12.04 -9.54 12.58
N ASP A 229 11.81 -10.66 11.93
CA ASP A 229 11.65 -11.94 12.60
C ASP A 229 13.01 -12.54 12.95
N ILE A 230 13.02 -13.52 13.85
CA ILE A 230 14.24 -14.19 14.32
C ILE A 230 15.06 -14.78 13.16
N GLU A 231 14.40 -15.21 12.08
CA GLU A 231 15.05 -15.75 10.88
C GLU A 231 15.74 -14.65 10.05
N ASP A 232 15.11 -13.49 9.91
CA ASP A 232 15.70 -12.34 9.21
C ASP A 232 16.90 -11.77 10.00
N TRP A 233 16.81 -11.80 11.33
CA TRP A 233 17.90 -11.36 12.22
C TRP A 233 19.14 -12.24 12.10
N ARG A 234 18.98 -13.57 12.00
CA ARG A 234 20.09 -14.52 11.80
C ARG A 234 20.82 -14.29 10.47
N CYS A 235 20.10 -14.04 9.38
CA CYS A 235 20.71 -13.70 8.09
C CYS A 235 21.52 -12.40 8.15
N ASN A 236 21.01 -11.39 8.84
CA ASN A 236 21.68 -10.09 8.91
C ASN A 236 22.88 -10.08 9.85
N SER A 237 22.82 -10.82 10.97
CA SER A 237 23.96 -10.97 11.88
C SER A 237 25.11 -11.72 11.22
N LEU A 238 24.84 -12.70 10.37
CA LEU A 238 25.85 -13.40 9.58
C LEU A 238 26.51 -12.50 8.54
N ILE A 239 25.72 -11.65 7.84
CA ILE A 239 26.24 -10.70 6.86
C ILE A 239 27.09 -9.62 7.54
N SER A 240 26.62 -9.04 8.65
CA SER A 240 27.40 -8.05 9.40
C SER A 240 28.69 -8.64 10.01
N PHE A 241 28.66 -9.92 10.38
CA PHE A 241 29.86 -10.63 10.86
C PHE A 241 30.87 -10.89 9.74
N ILE A 242 30.40 -11.21 8.53
CA ILE A 242 31.23 -11.38 7.34
C ILE A 242 31.84 -10.05 6.90
N ASP A 243 31.08 -8.95 6.88
CA ASP A 243 31.58 -7.62 6.55
C ASP A 243 32.59 -7.11 7.58
N SER A 244 32.37 -7.36 8.88
CA SER A 244 33.33 -7.04 9.93
C SER A 244 34.63 -7.88 9.83
N PHE A 245 34.49 -9.13 9.41
CA PHE A 245 35.66 -10.03 9.23
C PHE A 245 36.48 -9.66 7.97
N MET A 246 35.78 -9.27 6.87
CA MET A 246 36.43 -8.82 5.64
C MET A 246 37.16 -7.50 5.83
N THR A 247 36.58 -6.54 6.56
CA THR A 247 37.24 -5.25 6.85
C THR A 247 38.38 -5.38 7.84
N SER A 248 38.35 -6.37 8.75
CA SER A 248 39.47 -6.69 9.67
C SER A 248 40.64 -7.39 8.96
N SER A 249 40.37 -8.27 7.99
CA SER A 249 41.41 -8.96 7.22
C SER A 249 42.16 -8.05 6.25
N LEU A 250 41.52 -6.96 5.74
CA LEU A 250 42.18 -5.99 4.86
C LEU A 250 43.14 -5.02 5.61
N ARG A 251 43.07 -4.94 6.95
CA ARG A 251 43.98 -4.12 7.76
C ARG A 251 45.29 -4.80 8.14
N ILE A 252 45.49 -6.08 7.80
CA ILE A 252 46.70 -6.83 8.11
C ILE A 252 47.66 -6.91 6.90
N TYR A 253 47.28 -6.35 5.74
CA TYR A 253 48.09 -6.39 4.51
C TYR A 253 48.40 -4.96 3.94
N ILE A 254 48.51 -3.94 4.80
CA ILE A 254 49.16 -2.66 4.45
C ILE A 254 50.23 -2.33 5.50
#